data_7f8992b2852a5165c20841d3356acd97
#
_entry.id   7f8992b2852a5165c20841d3356acd97
#
_cell.length_a   1.000
_cell.length_b   1.000
_cell.length_c   1.000
_cell.angle_alpha   90.00
_cell.angle_beta   90.00
_cell.angle_gamma   90.00
#
_symmetry.space_group_name_H-M   'P 1'
#
loop_
_entity.id
_entity.type
_entity.pdbx_description
1 polymer ?
#
loop_
_entity_poly.entity_id
_entity_poly.type
_entity_poly.pdbx_seq_one_letter_code
_entity_poly.pdbx_strand_id
1 'polypeptide(L)'
;ITVSYNSSSIDEFPDEAEKAVVLYAARNYAQRLMTDVMNNTDIPLALTAMKAAVEKAEELLDKMEATSESVFGDETTFTTAGSQLTRVKASLDQAGNVINGNEPDGNTDAYGAQVNEDVELVTSALNIAQTELQKAQTHLAEWTSIGDMRIKEINASLSEAQGYGAEIQARLADDQAKYNWYVQQYQMIDGQYKEEIQILQGSI
;
A
#
# COMPACT_ATOMS: atom_id res chain seq x y z
N ILE A 1 29.10 47.82 -30.33
CA ILE A 1 29.12 48.96 -29.40
C ILE A 1 28.52 48.45 -28.08
N THR A 2 29.31 48.36 -27.03
CA THR A 2 28.86 47.99 -25.69
C THR A 2 28.46 49.28 -24.99
N VAL A 3 27.19 49.55 -24.83
CA VAL A 3 26.67 50.69 -24.04
C VAL A 3 26.63 50.22 -22.58
N SER A 4 27.53 50.70 -21.73
CA SER A 4 27.50 50.47 -20.29
C SER A 4 26.77 51.66 -19.65
N TYR A 5 25.61 51.41 -19.12
CA TYR A 5 24.91 52.36 -18.25
C TYR A 5 25.29 52.07 -16.79
N ASN A 6 25.84 53.07 -16.13
CA ASN A 6 26.14 53.05 -14.68
C ASN A 6 25.06 53.90 -13.96
N SER A 7 23.82 53.47 -14.02
CA SER A 7 22.78 54.13 -13.27
C SER A 7 22.44 53.36 -11.98
N SER A 8 22.28 54.09 -10.89
CA SER A 8 21.91 53.56 -9.57
C SER A 8 20.38 53.49 -9.36
N SER A 9 19.59 53.97 -10.32
CA SER A 9 18.13 53.92 -10.26
C SER A 9 17.50 53.49 -11.59
N ILE A 10 16.37 52.82 -11.56
CA ILE A 10 15.60 52.41 -12.73
C ILE A 10 15.08 53.64 -13.50
N ASP A 11 14.83 54.75 -12.80
CA ASP A 11 14.32 55.98 -13.36
C ASP A 11 15.27 56.70 -14.33
N GLU A 12 16.55 56.29 -14.35
CA GLU A 12 17.55 56.86 -15.30
C GLU A 12 17.80 55.96 -16.52
N PHE A 13 17.04 54.87 -16.64
CA PHE A 13 17.11 54.00 -17.80
C PHE A 13 16.40 54.63 -18.98
N PRO A 14 16.96 54.53 -20.20
CA PRO A 14 16.25 55.03 -21.39
C PRO A 14 14.88 54.31 -21.52
N ASP A 15 13.82 55.12 -21.74
CA ASP A 15 12.46 54.59 -21.87
C ASP A 15 12.34 53.49 -22.95
N GLU A 16 13.16 53.62 -24.02
CA GLU A 16 13.24 52.63 -25.10
C GLU A 16 13.80 51.30 -24.66
N ALA A 17 14.65 51.27 -23.60
CA ALA A 17 15.24 50.04 -23.08
C ALA A 17 14.44 49.41 -21.92
N GLU A 18 13.52 50.12 -21.30
CA GLU A 18 12.73 49.66 -20.15
C GLU A 18 11.99 48.37 -20.47
N LYS A 19 11.29 48.33 -21.61
CA LYS A 19 10.56 47.15 -22.06
C LYS A 19 11.46 45.92 -22.25
N ALA A 20 12.63 46.09 -22.79
CA ALA A 20 13.60 44.98 -22.93
C ALA A 20 14.05 44.40 -21.57
N VAL A 21 14.25 45.28 -20.58
CA VAL A 21 14.62 44.87 -19.21
C VAL A 21 13.48 44.07 -18.55
N VAL A 22 12.22 44.56 -18.70
CA VAL A 22 11.04 43.87 -18.17
C VAL A 22 10.86 42.52 -18.83
N LEU A 23 11.02 42.42 -20.14
CA LEU A 23 10.90 41.15 -20.88
C LEU A 23 12.03 40.17 -20.49
N TYR A 24 13.25 40.69 -20.29
CA TYR A 24 14.34 39.85 -19.77
C TYR A 24 14.07 39.27 -18.38
N ALA A 25 13.58 40.08 -17.45
CA ALA A 25 13.19 39.68 -16.12
C ALA A 25 12.05 38.64 -16.15
N ALA A 26 11.01 38.90 -16.96
CA ALA A 26 9.89 37.98 -17.13
C ALA A 26 10.31 36.64 -17.72
N ARG A 27 11.22 36.64 -18.70
CA ARG A 27 11.78 35.42 -19.28
C ARG A 27 12.53 34.59 -18.24
N ASN A 28 13.40 35.21 -17.45
CA ASN A 28 14.15 34.53 -16.40
C ASN A 28 13.21 33.99 -15.30
N TYR A 29 12.14 34.72 -14.98
CA TYR A 29 11.13 34.27 -14.04
C TYR A 29 10.37 33.04 -14.56
N ALA A 30 9.95 33.04 -15.83
CA ALA A 30 9.32 31.89 -16.46
C ALA A 30 10.23 30.64 -16.44
N GLN A 31 11.54 30.83 -16.72
CA GLN A 31 12.52 29.75 -16.62
C GLN A 31 12.64 29.18 -15.21
N ARG A 32 12.61 30.06 -14.20
CA ARG A 32 12.62 29.62 -12.79
C ARG A 32 11.37 28.82 -12.45
N LEU A 33 10.20 29.26 -12.87
CA LEU A 33 8.95 28.54 -12.63
C LEU A 33 8.95 27.14 -13.27
N MET A 34 9.53 26.98 -14.46
CA MET A 34 9.73 25.65 -15.09
C MET A 34 10.62 24.75 -14.22
N THR A 35 11.69 25.28 -13.66
CA THR A 35 12.58 24.53 -12.76
C THR A 35 11.87 24.16 -11.45
N ASP A 36 11.06 25.05 -10.89
CA ASP A 36 10.32 24.82 -9.66
C ASP A 36 9.28 23.69 -9.83
N VAL A 37 8.61 23.60 -10.99
CA VAL A 37 7.70 22.50 -11.30
C VAL A 37 8.45 21.16 -11.37
N MET A 38 9.65 21.12 -11.94
CA MET A 38 10.47 19.91 -12.03
C MET A 38 10.97 19.43 -10.67
N ASN A 39 11.07 20.31 -9.68
CA ASN A 39 11.52 20.02 -8.32
C ASN A 39 10.36 19.76 -7.34
N ASN A 40 9.16 19.43 -7.83
CA ASN A 40 8.01 19.15 -6.99
C ASN A 40 8.29 17.96 -6.05
N THR A 41 8.14 18.18 -4.75
CA THR A 41 8.43 17.18 -3.69
C THR A 41 7.24 16.28 -3.36
N ASP A 42 6.06 16.58 -3.87
CA ASP A 42 4.82 15.85 -3.54
C ASP A 42 4.79 14.45 -4.17
N ILE A 43 5.39 14.28 -5.37
CA ILE A 43 5.49 12.99 -6.05
C ILE A 43 6.38 12.01 -5.27
N PRO A 44 7.60 12.36 -4.81
CA PRO A 44 8.40 11.51 -3.94
C PRO A 44 7.70 11.07 -2.65
N LEU A 45 6.90 11.94 -2.04
CA LEU A 45 6.12 11.59 -0.84
C LEU A 45 5.04 10.55 -1.16
N ALA A 46 4.29 10.72 -2.25
CA ALA A 46 3.28 9.77 -2.69
C ALA A 46 3.88 8.41 -3.09
N LEU A 47 5.06 8.40 -3.73
CA LEU A 47 5.81 7.18 -4.03
C LEU A 47 6.24 6.44 -2.75
N THR A 48 6.69 7.17 -1.73
CA THR A 48 7.06 6.58 -0.44
C THR A 48 5.84 5.95 0.25
N ALA A 49 4.68 6.62 0.22
CA ALA A 49 3.44 6.10 0.77
C ALA A 49 2.95 4.85 0.02
N MET A 50 3.01 4.88 -1.31
CA MET A 50 2.69 3.71 -2.15
C MET A 50 3.58 2.51 -1.82
N LYS A 51 4.89 2.73 -1.70
CA LYS A 51 5.84 1.69 -1.34
C LYS A 51 5.51 1.08 0.03
N ALA A 52 5.24 1.91 1.05
CA ALA A 52 4.88 1.44 2.38
C ALA A 52 3.57 0.60 2.37
N ALA A 53 2.59 0.95 1.55
CA ALA A 53 1.36 0.18 1.41
C ALA A 53 1.61 -1.20 0.74
N VAL A 54 2.50 -1.27 -0.24
CA VAL A 54 2.92 -2.52 -0.88
C VAL A 54 3.69 -3.39 0.09
N GLU A 55 4.69 -2.86 0.79
CA GLU A 55 5.49 -3.58 1.80
C GLU A 55 4.59 -4.16 2.92
N LYS A 56 3.57 -3.41 3.34
CA LYS A 56 2.58 -3.92 4.30
C LYS A 56 1.77 -5.09 3.74
N ALA A 57 1.37 -5.04 2.46
CA ALA A 57 0.67 -6.15 1.82
C ALA A 57 1.57 -7.40 1.71
N GLU A 58 2.85 -7.22 1.36
CA GLU A 58 3.85 -8.30 1.32
C GLU A 58 4.05 -8.93 2.70
N GLU A 59 4.22 -8.13 3.76
CA GLU A 59 4.33 -8.62 5.14
C GLU A 59 3.11 -9.47 5.57
N LEU A 60 1.91 -9.05 5.18
CA LEU A 60 0.69 -9.80 5.46
C LEU A 60 0.62 -11.11 4.67
N LEU A 61 1.11 -11.13 3.41
CA LEU A 61 1.22 -12.35 2.60
C LEU A 61 2.25 -13.32 3.19
N ASP A 62 3.43 -12.83 3.57
CA ASP A 62 4.47 -13.63 4.20
C ASP A 62 3.96 -14.31 5.47
N LYS A 63 3.16 -13.60 6.26
CA LYS A 63 2.49 -14.17 7.44
C LYS A 63 1.48 -15.26 7.08
N MET A 64 0.84 -15.19 5.92
CA MET A 64 -0.06 -16.23 5.44
C MET A 64 0.69 -17.44 4.86
N GLU A 65 1.83 -17.21 4.22
CA GLU A 65 2.69 -18.26 3.66
C GLU A 65 3.56 -18.94 4.71
N ALA A 66 3.82 -18.27 5.84
CA ALA A 66 4.62 -18.81 6.92
C ALA A 66 4.02 -20.13 7.44
N THR A 67 4.54 -21.13 6.86
CA THR A 67 4.59 -22.54 7.19
C THR A 67 3.44 -23.20 7.94
N SER A 68 2.89 -24.06 7.19
CA SER A 68 2.30 -25.37 7.46
C SER A 68 1.30 -25.54 8.59
N GLU A 69 1.61 -25.29 9.81
CA GLU A 69 0.72 -25.58 10.93
C GLU A 69 0.19 -24.36 11.64
N SER A 70 0.87 -23.27 11.51
CA SER A 70 0.40 -21.97 11.92
C SER A 70 0.22 -21.13 10.67
N VAL A 71 -0.76 -21.42 9.89
CA VAL A 71 -1.07 -20.70 8.65
C VAL A 71 -1.04 -19.18 8.80
N PHE A 72 -1.21 -18.69 9.98
CA PHE A 72 -1.14 -17.30 10.30
C PHE A 72 0.05 -16.97 11.19
N GLY A 73 1.08 -17.81 11.14
CA GLY A 73 2.41 -17.59 11.70
C GLY A 73 2.45 -17.33 13.20
N ASP A 74 3.36 -16.47 13.55
CA ASP A 74 3.68 -16.10 14.94
C ASP A 74 2.69 -15.09 15.55
N GLU A 75 1.56 -14.90 14.93
CA GLU A 75 0.56 -14.05 15.56
C GLU A 75 0.15 -14.64 16.90
N THR A 76 0.13 -13.82 17.93
CA THR A 76 -0.17 -14.24 19.31
C THR A 76 -1.46 -15.01 19.44
N THR A 77 -2.38 -14.85 18.49
CA THR A 77 -3.65 -15.56 18.40
C THR A 77 -3.54 -16.91 17.70
N PHE A 78 -2.43 -17.15 16.99
CA PHE A 78 -2.21 -18.31 16.13
C PHE A 78 -0.85 -18.98 16.34
N THR A 79 -0.27 -18.82 17.50
CA THR A 79 0.96 -19.55 17.87
C THR A 79 0.75 -21.05 17.73
N THR A 80 1.81 -21.77 17.45
CA THR A 80 1.80 -23.22 17.22
C THR A 80 1.01 -24.01 18.27
N ALA A 81 1.13 -23.64 19.55
CA ALA A 81 0.40 -24.28 20.64
C ALA A 81 -1.07 -23.86 20.75
N GLY A 82 -1.41 -22.72 20.16
CA GLY A 82 -2.76 -22.14 20.21
C GLY A 82 -3.40 -21.98 18.84
N SER A 83 -2.76 -22.45 17.75
CA SER A 83 -3.32 -22.29 16.39
C SER A 83 -4.65 -22.99 16.29
N GLN A 84 -5.56 -22.41 15.53
CA GLN A 84 -6.89 -22.99 15.35
C GLN A 84 -6.83 -24.37 14.70
N LEU A 85 -5.87 -24.61 13.77
CA LEU A 85 -5.64 -25.92 13.18
C LEU A 85 -5.14 -26.96 14.19
N THR A 86 -4.26 -26.59 15.12
CA THR A 86 -3.83 -27.46 16.21
C THR A 86 -5.00 -27.82 17.11
N ARG A 87 -5.91 -26.87 17.40
CA ARG A 87 -7.13 -27.12 18.18
C ARG A 87 -8.11 -28.00 17.42
N VAL A 88 -8.28 -27.79 16.10
CA VAL A 88 -9.07 -28.69 15.24
C VAL A 88 -8.54 -30.11 15.32
N LYS A 89 -7.22 -30.30 15.14
CA LYS A 89 -6.58 -31.61 15.21
C LYS A 89 -6.79 -32.24 16.59
N ALA A 90 -6.54 -31.50 17.67
CA ALA A 90 -6.72 -32.00 19.03
C ALA A 90 -8.17 -32.46 19.28
N SER A 91 -9.17 -31.73 18.83
CA SER A 91 -10.59 -32.12 18.96
C SER A 91 -10.92 -33.34 18.10
N LEU A 92 -10.35 -33.47 16.89
CA LEU A 92 -10.52 -34.64 16.04
C LEU A 92 -9.86 -35.89 16.65
N ASP A 93 -8.64 -35.76 17.19
CA ASP A 93 -7.92 -36.83 17.88
C ASP A 93 -8.71 -37.27 19.13
N GLN A 94 -9.26 -36.34 19.90
CA GLN A 94 -10.10 -36.64 21.05
C GLN A 94 -11.39 -37.36 20.66
N ALA A 95 -12.08 -36.93 19.60
CA ALA A 95 -13.24 -37.59 19.08
C ALA A 95 -12.91 -39.05 18.63
N GLY A 96 -11.80 -39.23 17.92
CA GLY A 96 -11.29 -40.52 17.49
C GLY A 96 -10.98 -41.43 18.65
N ASN A 97 -10.30 -40.94 19.67
CA ASN A 97 -9.91 -41.71 20.86
C ASN A 97 -11.17 -42.19 21.66
N VAL A 98 -12.20 -41.38 21.75
CA VAL A 98 -13.45 -41.73 22.43
C VAL A 98 -14.24 -42.80 21.67
N ILE A 99 -14.19 -42.80 20.33
CA ILE A 99 -14.87 -43.79 19.49
C ILE A 99 -14.09 -45.11 19.46
N ASN A 100 -12.79 -45.05 19.22
CA ASN A 100 -11.92 -46.20 19.01
C ASN A 100 -10.55 -45.95 19.64
N GLY A 101 -10.52 -45.85 20.96
CA GLY A 101 -9.31 -45.55 21.71
C GLY A 101 -8.27 -46.62 21.61
N ASN A 102 -6.98 -46.22 21.71
CA ASN A 102 -5.84 -47.13 21.81
C ASN A 102 -5.58 -47.57 23.25
N GLU A 103 -6.57 -47.49 24.14
CA GLU A 103 -6.37 -47.91 25.52
C GLU A 103 -6.29 -49.41 25.62
N PRO A 104 -5.30 -49.96 26.30
CA PRO A 104 -5.06 -51.42 26.36
C PRO A 104 -6.18 -52.20 27.03
N ASP A 105 -7.00 -51.57 27.81
CA ASP A 105 -8.05 -52.16 28.65
C ASP A 105 -9.43 -52.16 28.03
N GLY A 106 -9.60 -51.58 26.81
CA GLY A 106 -10.79 -51.84 25.95
C GLY A 106 -12.16 -51.45 26.47
N ASN A 107 -12.27 -50.80 27.62
CA ASN A 107 -13.54 -50.59 28.30
C ASN A 107 -14.00 -49.13 28.35
N THR A 108 -13.20 -48.21 27.82
CA THR A 108 -13.50 -46.75 27.96
C THR A 108 -13.90 -46.09 26.66
N ASP A 109 -13.85 -46.77 25.54
CA ASP A 109 -14.27 -46.28 24.24
C ASP A 109 -15.62 -46.86 23.79
N ALA A 110 -16.23 -46.25 22.80
CA ALA A 110 -17.53 -46.68 22.26
C ALA A 110 -17.45 -48.11 21.70
N TYR A 111 -16.31 -48.50 21.14
CA TYR A 111 -16.13 -49.85 20.55
C TYR A 111 -16.02 -50.93 21.61
N GLY A 112 -15.27 -50.69 22.67
CA GLY A 112 -15.14 -51.62 23.80
C GLY A 112 -16.48 -51.76 24.57
N ALA A 113 -17.20 -50.63 24.77
CA ALA A 113 -18.53 -50.63 25.38
C ALA A 113 -19.56 -51.41 24.55
N GLN A 114 -19.48 -51.30 23.21
CA GLN A 114 -20.38 -52.04 22.30
C GLN A 114 -20.12 -53.55 22.39
N VAL A 115 -18.87 -53.99 22.48
CA VAL A 115 -18.50 -55.38 22.63
C VAL A 115 -19.04 -55.96 23.95
N ASN A 116 -19.08 -55.14 24.98
CA ASN A 116 -19.62 -55.49 26.30
C ASN A 116 -21.15 -55.30 26.45
N GLU A 117 -21.84 -54.94 25.35
CA GLU A 117 -23.28 -54.70 25.34
C GLU A 117 -23.74 -53.55 26.26
N ASP A 118 -22.83 -52.59 26.58
CA ASP A 118 -23.12 -51.44 27.43
C ASP A 118 -23.62 -50.23 26.58
N VAL A 119 -24.94 -50.18 26.35
CA VAL A 119 -25.59 -49.16 25.50
C VAL A 119 -25.48 -47.75 26.09
N GLU A 120 -25.43 -47.61 27.41
CA GLU A 120 -25.32 -46.29 28.07
C GLU A 120 -23.95 -45.70 27.86
N LEU A 121 -22.89 -46.48 27.99
CA LEU A 121 -21.54 -46.08 27.73
C LEU A 121 -21.30 -45.78 26.26
N VAL A 122 -21.83 -46.57 25.33
CA VAL A 122 -21.80 -46.26 23.89
C VAL A 122 -22.46 -44.92 23.59
N THR A 123 -23.66 -44.67 24.15
CA THR A 123 -24.37 -43.40 23.94
C THR A 123 -23.58 -42.20 24.49
N SER A 124 -23.00 -42.35 25.68
CA SER A 124 -22.18 -41.32 26.31
C SER A 124 -20.93 -41.03 25.48
N ALA A 125 -20.22 -42.04 25.02
CA ALA A 125 -19.05 -41.90 24.18
C ALA A 125 -19.36 -41.20 22.83
N LEU A 126 -20.44 -41.57 22.19
CA LEU A 126 -20.89 -40.91 20.95
C LEU A 126 -21.26 -39.44 21.18
N ASN A 127 -21.91 -39.09 22.30
CA ASN A 127 -22.21 -37.70 22.63
C ASN A 127 -20.95 -36.88 22.85
N ILE A 128 -19.94 -37.44 23.52
CA ILE A 128 -18.63 -36.79 23.70
C ILE A 128 -17.96 -36.59 22.33
N ALA A 129 -17.90 -37.63 21.50
CA ALA A 129 -17.35 -37.54 20.17
C ALA A 129 -18.04 -36.47 19.30
N GLN A 130 -19.35 -36.41 19.33
CA GLN A 130 -20.13 -35.35 18.64
C GLN A 130 -19.79 -33.94 19.14
N THR A 131 -19.60 -33.79 20.46
CA THR A 131 -19.22 -32.53 21.07
C THR A 131 -17.84 -32.11 20.59
N GLU A 132 -16.86 -33.02 20.54
CA GLU A 132 -15.53 -32.74 20.05
C GLU A 132 -15.51 -32.41 18.54
N LEU A 133 -16.33 -33.08 17.73
CA LEU A 133 -16.53 -32.75 16.33
C LEU A 133 -17.10 -31.32 16.13
N GLN A 134 -18.06 -30.93 16.98
CA GLN A 134 -18.59 -29.56 16.95
C GLN A 134 -17.52 -28.53 17.32
N LYS A 135 -16.67 -28.81 18.32
CA LYS A 135 -15.54 -27.95 18.65
C LYS A 135 -14.56 -27.83 17.48
N ALA A 136 -14.21 -28.94 16.82
CA ALA A 136 -13.39 -28.94 15.64
C ALA A 136 -13.94 -28.05 14.52
N GLN A 137 -15.27 -28.17 14.25
CA GLN A 137 -15.93 -27.32 13.28
C GLN A 137 -15.91 -25.84 13.66
N THR A 138 -16.09 -25.51 14.95
CA THR A 138 -15.98 -24.13 15.45
C THR A 138 -14.60 -23.57 15.22
N HIS A 139 -13.54 -24.31 15.60
CA HIS A 139 -12.17 -23.88 15.40
C HIS A 139 -11.79 -23.75 13.91
N LEU A 140 -12.34 -24.61 13.06
CA LEU A 140 -12.16 -24.49 11.61
C LEU A 140 -12.86 -23.23 11.06
N ALA A 141 -14.06 -22.92 11.55
CA ALA A 141 -14.76 -21.70 11.15
C ALA A 141 -14.03 -20.43 11.62
N GLU A 142 -13.49 -20.44 12.83
CA GLU A 142 -12.65 -19.37 13.34
C GLU A 142 -11.40 -19.18 12.46
N TRP A 143 -10.71 -20.26 12.11
CA TRP A 143 -9.54 -20.24 11.22
C TRP A 143 -9.89 -19.64 9.85
N THR A 144 -10.99 -20.08 9.24
CA THR A 144 -11.47 -19.54 7.97
C THR A 144 -11.78 -18.04 8.06
N SER A 145 -12.47 -17.63 9.15
CA SER A 145 -12.79 -16.21 9.37
C SER A 145 -11.57 -15.32 9.47
N ILE A 146 -10.51 -15.83 10.06
CA ILE A 146 -9.24 -15.10 10.19
C ILE A 146 -8.52 -15.02 8.84
N GLY A 147 -8.53 -16.10 8.07
CA GLY A 147 -8.02 -16.09 6.71
C GLY A 147 -8.72 -15.04 5.84
N ASP A 148 -10.04 -14.98 5.90
CA ASP A 148 -10.83 -13.98 5.20
C ASP A 148 -10.51 -12.55 5.65
N MET A 149 -10.28 -12.35 6.95
CA MET A 149 -9.89 -11.06 7.49
C MET A 149 -8.52 -10.63 6.96
N ARG A 150 -7.53 -11.52 6.92
CA ARG A 150 -6.21 -11.24 6.36
C ARG A 150 -6.26 -10.91 4.88
N ILE A 151 -7.03 -11.66 4.10
CA ILE A 151 -7.25 -11.36 2.68
C ILE A 151 -7.86 -9.97 2.50
N LYS A 152 -8.82 -9.58 3.35
CA LYS A 152 -9.40 -8.24 3.31
C LYS A 152 -8.38 -7.16 3.65
N GLU A 153 -7.52 -7.37 4.65
CA GLU A 153 -6.44 -6.44 5.01
C GLU A 153 -5.42 -6.28 3.87
N ILE A 154 -5.01 -7.37 3.22
CA ILE A 154 -4.14 -7.34 2.05
C ILE A 154 -4.79 -6.55 0.91
N ASN A 155 -6.04 -6.85 0.58
CA ASN A 155 -6.79 -6.16 -0.46
C ASN A 155 -6.96 -4.66 -0.15
N ALA A 156 -7.17 -4.30 1.11
CA ALA A 156 -7.22 -2.91 1.53
C ALA A 156 -5.87 -2.20 1.31
N SER A 157 -4.76 -2.81 1.70
CA SER A 157 -3.42 -2.26 1.49
C SER A 157 -3.07 -2.13 0.00
N LEU A 158 -3.44 -3.10 -0.84
CA LEU A 158 -3.26 -3.03 -2.29
C LEU A 158 -4.13 -1.93 -2.92
N SER A 159 -5.37 -1.77 -2.45
CA SER A 159 -6.26 -0.68 -2.91
C SER A 159 -5.72 0.68 -2.53
N GLU A 160 -5.13 0.81 -1.36
CA GLU A 160 -4.44 2.03 -0.91
C GLU A 160 -3.23 2.33 -1.82
N ALA A 161 -2.40 1.32 -2.13
CA ALA A 161 -1.28 1.47 -3.06
C ALA A 161 -1.74 1.90 -4.47
N GLN A 162 -2.84 1.34 -4.97
CA GLN A 162 -3.45 1.76 -6.25
C GLN A 162 -3.93 3.21 -6.19
N GLY A 163 -4.51 3.63 -5.06
CA GLY A 163 -4.92 5.02 -4.83
C GLY A 163 -3.74 5.99 -4.93
N TYR A 164 -2.63 5.69 -4.28
CA TYR A 164 -1.39 6.48 -4.41
C TYR A 164 -0.84 6.47 -5.83
N GLY A 165 -0.92 5.35 -6.54
CA GLY A 165 -0.54 5.27 -7.94
C GLY A 165 -1.36 6.21 -8.84
N ALA A 166 -2.67 6.26 -8.63
CA ALA A 166 -3.56 7.18 -9.35
C ALA A 166 -3.27 8.65 -8.99
N GLU A 167 -3.00 8.94 -7.73
CA GLU A 167 -2.61 10.28 -7.27
C GLU A 167 -1.30 10.74 -7.93
N ILE A 168 -0.28 9.88 -7.99
CA ILE A 168 0.99 10.15 -8.66
C ILE A 168 0.76 10.50 -10.14
N GLN A 169 -0.06 9.71 -10.84
CA GLN A 169 -0.38 9.96 -12.24
C GLN A 169 -1.09 11.30 -12.43
N ALA A 170 -2.04 11.63 -11.56
CA ALA A 170 -2.74 12.91 -11.62
C ALA A 170 -1.79 14.11 -11.39
N ARG A 171 -0.89 14.00 -10.40
CA ARG A 171 0.12 15.03 -10.11
C ARG A 171 1.11 15.19 -11.26
N LEU A 172 1.58 14.09 -11.86
CA LEU A 172 2.45 14.14 -13.04
C LEU A 172 1.77 14.81 -14.23
N ALA A 173 0.48 14.53 -14.46
CA ALA A 173 -0.27 15.16 -15.53
C ALA A 173 -0.45 16.66 -15.29
N ASP A 174 -0.72 17.08 -14.05
CA ASP A 174 -0.84 18.49 -13.66
C ASP A 174 0.51 19.23 -13.81
N ASP A 175 1.60 18.64 -13.34
CA ASP A 175 2.94 19.20 -13.45
C ASP A 175 3.39 19.30 -14.92
N GLN A 176 3.06 18.29 -15.74
CA GLN A 176 3.33 18.33 -17.18
C GLN A 176 2.53 19.45 -17.87
N ALA A 177 1.27 19.64 -17.48
CA ALA A 177 0.45 20.72 -18.02
C ALA A 177 1.00 22.10 -17.63
N LYS A 178 1.38 22.29 -16.36
CA LYS A 178 2.03 23.52 -15.86
C LYS A 178 3.35 23.78 -16.57
N TYR A 179 4.20 22.78 -16.70
CA TYR A 179 5.48 22.89 -17.40
C TYR A 179 5.27 23.32 -18.85
N ASN A 180 4.37 22.65 -19.58
CA ASN A 180 4.07 23.00 -20.96
C ASN A 180 3.53 24.43 -21.10
N TRP A 181 2.70 24.88 -20.15
CA TRP A 181 2.21 26.25 -20.12
C TRP A 181 3.35 27.26 -19.92
N TYR A 182 4.27 26.99 -18.97
CA TYR A 182 5.45 27.86 -18.74
C TYR A 182 6.38 27.88 -19.95
N VAL A 183 6.59 26.74 -20.64
CA VAL A 183 7.37 26.67 -21.88
C VAL A 183 6.76 27.59 -22.94
N GLN A 184 5.44 27.57 -23.13
CA GLN A 184 4.75 28.44 -24.07
C GLN A 184 4.91 29.93 -23.70
N GLN A 185 4.76 30.26 -22.42
CA GLN A 185 4.97 31.62 -21.92
C GLN A 185 6.40 32.08 -22.14
N TYR A 186 7.38 31.23 -21.82
CA TYR A 186 8.79 31.50 -22.05
C TYR A 186 9.07 31.78 -23.54
N GLN A 187 8.59 30.93 -24.44
CA GLN A 187 8.80 31.10 -25.89
C GLN A 187 8.18 32.41 -26.40
N MET A 188 7.01 32.75 -25.93
CA MET A 188 6.33 34.02 -26.30
C MET A 188 7.15 35.22 -25.80
N ILE A 189 7.55 35.22 -24.54
CA ILE A 189 8.34 36.33 -23.95
C ILE A 189 9.71 36.42 -24.61
N ASP A 190 10.37 35.27 -24.88
CA ASP A 190 11.68 35.25 -25.56
C ASP A 190 11.60 35.78 -27.00
N GLY A 191 10.49 35.48 -27.69
CA GLY A 191 10.19 36.08 -29.00
C GLY A 191 10.08 37.59 -28.92
N GLN A 192 9.24 38.08 -28.01
CA GLN A 192 9.06 39.54 -27.80
C GLN A 192 10.37 40.23 -27.37
N TYR A 193 11.16 39.60 -26.52
CA TYR A 193 12.44 40.09 -26.08
C TYR A 193 13.40 40.22 -27.26
N LYS A 194 13.47 39.23 -28.15
CA LYS A 194 14.34 39.26 -29.34
C LYS A 194 13.91 40.37 -30.33
N GLU A 195 12.59 40.53 -30.53
CA GLU A 195 12.05 41.61 -31.35
C GLU A 195 12.44 42.98 -30.79
N GLU A 196 12.31 43.17 -29.48
CA GLU A 196 12.62 44.45 -28.82
C GLU A 196 14.13 44.75 -28.90
N ILE A 197 15.00 43.75 -28.73
CA ILE A 197 16.46 43.90 -28.90
C ILE A 197 16.80 44.29 -30.35
N GLN A 198 16.13 43.70 -31.34
CA GLN A 198 16.35 44.05 -32.74
C GLN A 198 15.95 45.51 -33.04
N ILE A 199 14.80 45.98 -32.48
CA ILE A 199 14.37 47.38 -32.60
C ILE A 199 15.42 48.31 -31.99
N LEU A 200 15.86 48.03 -30.78
CA LEU A 200 16.90 48.83 -30.10
C LEU A 200 18.22 48.85 -30.88
N GLN A 201 18.62 47.74 -31.51
CA GLN A 201 19.81 47.69 -32.33
C GLN A 201 19.67 48.40 -33.67
N GLY A 202 18.48 48.49 -34.21
CA GLY A 202 18.20 49.19 -35.48
C GLY A 202 17.95 50.70 -35.32
N SER A 203 17.76 51.15 -34.06
CA SER A 203 17.51 52.58 -33.72
C SER A 203 18.81 53.32 -33.37
N ILE A 204 19.95 52.62 -33.35
CA ILE A 204 21.29 53.17 -33.14
C ILE A 204 21.99 53.23 -34.48
#